data_ad8b3bcbc3c08bd83be290a5f9ff5c02
#
_entry.id   ad8b3bcbc3c08bd83be290a5f9ff5c02
#
_cell.length_a   1.000
_cell.length_b   1.000
_cell.length_c   1.000
_cell.angle_alpha   90.00
_cell.angle_beta   90.00
_cell.angle_gamma   90.00
#
_symmetry.space_group_name_H-M   'P 1'
#
loop_
_entity.id
_entity.type
_entity.pdbx_description
1 polymer ?
#
loop_
_entity_poly.entity_id
_entity_poly.type
_entity_poly.pdbx_seq_one_letter_code
_entity_poly.pdbx_strand_id
1 'polypeptide(L)'
;KPGDDIILSVIADGRFSAIDMRFVDSTLPSDPNSKLNKMLDDLISAYHDTTDNEYVTAGVVDENKGSSLIVFTKIGLGEQSAKNRGFDMKAWITQRLLEGGVKREHIAFMRDNKAHSKKEKLFEDMRQGKKRILIGGEDMETGVNIQKRLTHLFHLDSVWFPATIEQREGRIIRQGNQNTEIDIGAYVTKGSYDSTMWGIVSRKARFIEQAFRGDNSIRSMDDVSEASAFEMAAALASGDERYL
;
A
#
# COMPACT_ATOMS: atom_id res chain seq x y z
N LYS A 1 -7.67 1.16 33.31
CA LYS A 1 -8.77 0.13 33.26
C LYS A 1 -8.25 -1.11 32.59
N PRO A 2 -8.71 -2.35 32.93
CA PRO A 2 -8.35 -3.53 32.16
C PRO A 2 -8.80 -3.33 30.71
N GLY A 3 -7.85 -3.23 29.75
CA GLY A 3 -8.11 -3.08 28.34
C GLY A 3 -7.54 -1.84 27.67
N ASP A 4 -7.06 -0.85 28.41
CA ASP A 4 -6.62 0.42 27.83
C ASP A 4 -5.14 0.38 27.32
N ASP A 5 -4.31 -0.56 27.78
CA ASP A 5 -2.90 -0.70 27.39
C ASP A 5 -2.53 -2.13 26.97
N ILE A 6 -3.30 -2.68 26.04
CA ILE A 6 -2.92 -3.96 25.45
C ILE A 6 -1.87 -3.66 24.39
N ILE A 7 -0.75 -4.41 24.38
CA ILE A 7 0.36 -4.27 23.43
C ILE A 7 -0.12 -4.22 21.97
N LEU A 8 -1.20 -4.91 21.66
CA LEU A 8 -1.83 -4.88 20.34
C LEU A 8 -2.37 -3.50 19.96
N SER A 9 -2.88 -2.73 20.96
CA SER A 9 -3.34 -1.34 20.73
C SER A 9 -2.14 -0.44 20.44
N VAL A 10 -1.05 -0.59 21.18
CA VAL A 10 0.20 0.18 20.97
C VAL A 10 0.77 -0.09 19.57
N ILE A 11 0.83 -1.37 19.17
CA ILE A 11 1.28 -1.77 17.83
C ILE A 11 0.35 -1.18 16.75
N ALA A 12 -0.97 -1.24 16.97
CA ALA A 12 -1.93 -0.66 16.04
C ALA A 12 -1.75 0.86 15.92
N ASP A 13 -1.56 1.56 17.04
CA ASP A 13 -1.32 3.01 17.04
C ASP A 13 0.00 3.36 16.35
N GLY A 14 1.06 2.58 16.58
CA GLY A 14 2.33 2.72 15.87
C GLY A 14 2.20 2.57 14.35
N ARG A 15 1.39 1.63 13.89
CA ARG A 15 1.12 1.43 12.45
C ARG A 15 0.31 2.58 11.85
N PHE A 16 -0.71 3.04 12.56
CA PHE A 16 -1.56 4.14 12.10
C PHE A 16 -0.82 5.47 12.10
N SER A 17 -0.08 5.79 13.19
CA SER A 17 0.73 7.01 13.28
C SER A 17 1.81 7.09 12.21
N ALA A 18 2.39 5.95 11.83
CA ALA A 18 3.36 5.89 10.74
C ALA A 18 2.76 6.26 9.38
N ILE A 19 1.45 6.11 9.17
CA ILE A 19 0.77 6.58 7.96
C ILE A 19 0.50 8.09 8.07
N ASP A 20 -0.17 8.50 9.15
CA ASP A 20 -0.51 9.89 9.41
C ASP A 20 -0.88 10.06 10.91
N MET A 21 -0.31 11.06 11.55
CA MET A 21 -0.53 11.30 12.98
C MET A 21 -1.98 11.61 13.34
N ARG A 22 -2.79 12.06 12.39
CA ARG A 22 -4.24 12.32 12.59
C ARG A 22 -5.03 11.05 12.92
N PHE A 23 -4.48 9.86 12.70
CA PHE A 23 -5.07 8.62 13.18
C PHE A 23 -4.94 8.41 14.69
N VAL A 24 -4.01 9.10 15.33
CA VAL A 24 -3.80 9.06 16.80
C VAL A 24 -4.47 10.27 17.45
N ASP A 25 -4.28 11.43 16.85
CA ASP A 25 -4.94 12.68 17.28
C ASP A 25 -5.49 13.42 16.05
N SER A 26 -6.80 13.30 15.85
CA SER A 26 -7.50 13.89 14.71
C SER A 26 -7.55 15.42 14.72
N THR A 27 -7.16 16.07 15.82
CA THR A 27 -7.10 17.54 15.95
C THR A 27 -5.81 18.12 15.35
N LEU A 28 -4.82 17.28 15.09
CA LEU A 28 -3.55 17.72 14.49
C LEU A 28 -3.76 18.23 13.06
N PRO A 29 -3.00 19.25 12.65
CA PRO A 29 -2.99 19.68 11.26
C PRO A 29 -2.39 18.59 10.36
N SER A 30 -2.73 18.64 9.08
CA SER A 30 -2.09 17.77 8.09
C SER A 30 -0.60 18.10 7.97
N ASP A 31 0.24 17.10 8.18
CA ASP A 31 1.69 17.23 7.93
C ASP A 31 1.97 16.95 6.45
N PRO A 32 2.49 17.93 5.68
CA PRO A 32 2.85 17.73 4.27
C PRO A 32 3.95 16.67 4.08
N ASN A 33 4.71 16.35 5.13
CA ASN A 33 5.76 15.33 5.11
C ASN A 33 5.28 13.95 5.60
N SER A 34 4.00 13.81 6.00
CA SER A 34 3.47 12.49 6.30
C SER A 34 3.61 11.57 5.08
N LYS A 35 3.86 10.27 5.30
CA LYS A 35 3.99 9.35 4.16
C LYS A 35 2.73 9.27 3.31
N LEU A 36 1.55 9.51 3.91
CA LEU A 36 0.29 9.60 3.18
C LEU A 36 0.31 10.76 2.18
N ASN A 37 0.71 11.96 2.61
CA ASN A 37 0.75 13.12 1.74
C ASN A 37 1.86 13.00 0.68
N LYS A 38 3.04 12.48 1.03
CA LYS A 38 4.11 12.23 0.05
C LYS A 38 3.68 11.23 -1.02
N MET A 39 3.05 10.13 -0.62
CA MET A 39 2.51 9.17 -1.58
C MET A 39 1.45 9.81 -2.49
N LEU A 40 0.60 10.70 -1.94
CA LEU A 40 -0.42 11.39 -2.74
C LEU A 40 0.20 12.39 -3.73
N ASP A 41 1.26 13.09 -3.34
CA ASP A 41 1.98 14.00 -4.24
C ASP A 41 2.60 13.21 -5.42
N ASP A 42 3.26 12.09 -5.14
CA ASP A 42 3.85 11.22 -6.17
C ASP A 42 2.76 10.57 -7.05
N LEU A 43 1.63 10.15 -6.46
CA LEU A 43 0.50 9.58 -7.19
C LEU A 43 -0.13 10.60 -8.14
N ILE A 44 -0.27 11.87 -7.73
CA ILE A 44 -0.77 12.97 -8.56
C ILE A 44 0.20 13.26 -9.70
N SER A 45 1.50 13.35 -9.42
CA SER A 45 2.52 13.53 -10.45
C SER A 45 2.46 12.40 -11.49
N ALA A 46 2.53 11.16 -11.05
CA ALA A 46 2.46 9.98 -11.92
C ALA A 46 1.17 9.93 -12.76
N TYR A 47 0.03 10.37 -12.19
CA TYR A 47 -1.22 10.45 -12.93
C TYR A 47 -1.14 11.45 -14.08
N HIS A 48 -0.54 12.63 -13.87
CA HIS A 48 -0.38 13.66 -14.91
C HIS A 48 0.67 13.27 -15.94
N ASP A 49 1.82 12.78 -15.50
CA ASP A 49 2.96 12.39 -16.35
C ASP A 49 2.58 11.28 -17.35
N THR A 50 1.61 10.44 -16.98
CA THR A 50 1.16 9.31 -17.80
C THR A 50 -0.18 9.54 -18.50
N THR A 51 -0.67 10.79 -18.56
CA THR A 51 -2.01 11.08 -19.08
C THR A 51 -2.15 10.82 -20.59
N ASP A 52 -1.10 11.01 -21.35
CA ASP A 52 -1.10 10.88 -22.81
C ASP A 52 -0.68 9.48 -23.31
N ASN A 53 -0.37 8.55 -22.42
CA ASN A 53 0.00 7.19 -22.78
C ASN A 53 -1.15 6.49 -23.50
N GLU A 54 -0.85 5.91 -24.66
CA GLU A 54 -1.80 5.16 -25.48
C GLU A 54 -1.65 3.66 -25.30
N TYR A 55 -2.76 2.96 -25.39
CA TYR A 55 -2.85 1.51 -25.22
C TYR A 55 -3.63 0.88 -26.36
N VAL A 56 -3.41 -0.41 -26.61
CA VAL A 56 -3.98 -1.11 -27.74
C VAL A 56 -4.77 -2.34 -27.25
N THR A 57 -5.93 -2.58 -27.85
CA THR A 57 -6.74 -3.79 -27.65
C THR A 57 -7.02 -4.42 -29.02
N ALA A 58 -6.64 -5.68 -29.21
CA ALA A 58 -6.83 -6.41 -30.47
C ALA A 58 -6.33 -5.64 -31.72
N GLY A 59 -5.22 -4.91 -31.59
CA GLY A 59 -4.63 -4.13 -32.69
C GLY A 59 -5.26 -2.74 -32.94
N VAL A 60 -6.22 -2.33 -32.11
CA VAL A 60 -6.86 -1.02 -32.21
C VAL A 60 -6.47 -0.16 -31.01
N VAL A 61 -6.13 1.10 -31.25
CA VAL A 61 -5.83 2.06 -30.17
C VAL A 61 -7.10 2.29 -29.35
N ASP A 62 -6.97 2.19 -28.02
CA ASP A 62 -8.09 2.40 -27.09
C ASP A 62 -8.55 3.86 -27.11
N GLU A 63 -9.85 4.07 -26.93
CA GLU A 63 -10.47 5.41 -26.89
C GLU A 63 -9.91 6.26 -25.74
N ASN A 64 -9.72 5.65 -24.56
CA ASN A 64 -9.23 6.36 -23.40
C ASN A 64 -7.70 6.24 -23.31
N LYS A 65 -7.03 7.38 -23.15
CA LYS A 65 -5.60 7.46 -22.87
C LYS A 65 -5.31 7.39 -21.36
N GLY A 66 -4.04 7.31 -21.04
CA GLY A 66 -3.52 7.40 -19.69
C GLY A 66 -3.31 6.04 -19.02
N SER A 67 -2.24 5.98 -18.26
CA SER A 67 -1.86 4.80 -17.49
C SER A 67 -2.73 4.62 -16.26
N SER A 68 -2.70 3.42 -15.73
CA SER A 68 -3.34 3.08 -14.45
C SER A 68 -2.28 2.99 -13.34
N LEU A 69 -2.68 3.38 -12.14
CA LEU A 69 -1.86 3.41 -10.94
C LEU A 69 -2.59 2.67 -9.81
N ILE A 70 -1.84 2.00 -8.95
CA ILE A 70 -2.43 1.18 -7.87
C ILE A 70 -1.74 1.49 -6.55
N VAL A 71 -2.53 1.65 -5.49
CA VAL A 71 -2.07 1.90 -4.13
C VAL A 71 -2.53 0.77 -3.22
N PHE A 72 -1.57 0.13 -2.57
CA PHE A 72 -1.84 -0.88 -1.56
C PHE A 72 -1.79 -0.31 -0.15
N THR A 73 -2.89 -0.45 0.58
CA THR A 73 -2.98 -0.22 2.02
C THR A 73 -4.04 -1.11 2.65
N LYS A 74 -3.68 -1.86 3.69
CA LYS A 74 -4.61 -2.73 4.46
C LYS A 74 -5.36 -1.97 5.55
N ILE A 75 -4.81 -0.84 5.99
CA ILE A 75 -5.34 -0.07 7.14
C ILE A 75 -5.81 1.32 6.72
N GLY A 76 -6.70 1.89 7.50
CA GLY A 76 -7.14 3.28 7.38
C GLY A 76 -8.32 3.55 6.44
N LEU A 77 -8.61 2.69 5.45
CA LEU A 77 -9.68 2.91 4.45
C LEU A 77 -11.10 2.57 4.96
N GLY A 78 -11.24 1.96 6.12
CA GLY A 78 -12.53 1.49 6.62
C GLY A 78 -13.32 2.56 7.35
N GLU A 79 -14.65 2.57 7.19
CA GLU A 79 -15.56 3.43 7.96
C GLU A 79 -15.38 3.25 9.46
N GLN A 80 -15.19 2.03 9.94
CA GLN A 80 -14.94 1.76 11.36
C GLN A 80 -13.64 2.37 11.84
N SER A 81 -12.59 2.35 10.99
CA SER A 81 -11.32 3.03 11.29
C SER A 81 -11.52 4.53 11.40
N ALA A 82 -12.25 5.14 10.48
CA ALA A 82 -12.55 6.56 10.51
C ALA A 82 -13.34 6.96 11.77
N LYS A 83 -14.36 6.17 12.13
CA LYS A 83 -15.16 6.42 13.34
C LYS A 83 -14.34 6.28 14.63
N ASN A 84 -13.54 5.24 14.74
CA ASN A 84 -12.77 4.95 15.96
C ASN A 84 -11.62 5.94 16.17
N ARG A 85 -11.06 6.48 15.07
CA ARG A 85 -9.86 7.32 15.12
C ARG A 85 -10.10 8.79 14.75
N GLY A 86 -11.33 9.16 14.39
CA GLY A 86 -11.70 10.54 14.06
C GLY A 86 -11.05 11.09 12.78
N PHE A 87 -10.37 10.24 11.98
CA PHE A 87 -9.75 10.63 10.72
C PHE A 87 -10.19 9.71 9.57
N ASP A 88 -10.86 10.29 8.57
CA ASP A 88 -11.30 9.58 7.37
C ASP A 88 -10.24 9.71 6.26
N MET A 89 -9.33 8.73 6.22
CA MET A 89 -8.27 8.67 5.21
C MET A 89 -8.83 8.57 3.79
N LYS A 90 -9.95 7.86 3.60
CA LYS A 90 -10.57 7.72 2.26
C LYS A 90 -11.08 9.06 1.75
N ALA A 91 -11.76 9.82 2.59
CA ALA A 91 -12.22 11.17 2.27
C ALA A 91 -11.02 12.09 1.98
N TRP A 92 -9.97 12.03 2.82
CA TRP A 92 -8.75 12.82 2.64
C TRP A 92 -8.05 12.50 1.31
N ILE A 93 -7.82 11.23 1.00
CA ILE A 93 -7.23 10.81 -0.29
C ILE A 93 -8.05 11.35 -1.45
N THR A 94 -9.38 11.19 -1.39
CA THR A 94 -10.27 11.68 -2.44
C THR A 94 -10.14 13.19 -2.64
N GLN A 95 -10.18 13.94 -1.54
CA GLN A 95 -10.05 15.40 -1.58
C GLN A 95 -8.72 15.82 -2.20
N ARG A 96 -7.59 15.28 -1.73
CA ARG A 96 -6.26 15.61 -2.22
C ARG A 96 -6.08 15.28 -3.70
N LEU A 97 -6.61 14.14 -4.17
CA LEU A 97 -6.57 13.78 -5.58
C LEU A 97 -7.37 14.77 -6.45
N LEU A 98 -8.56 15.18 -6.00
CA LEU A 98 -9.37 16.18 -6.70
C LEU A 98 -8.70 17.56 -6.74
N GLU A 99 -8.14 18.01 -5.62
CA GLU A 99 -7.34 19.26 -5.53
C GLU A 99 -6.14 19.20 -6.46
N GLY A 100 -5.52 18.03 -6.63
CA GLY A 100 -4.43 17.76 -7.57
C GLY A 100 -4.88 17.61 -9.03
N GLY A 101 -6.13 17.86 -9.37
CA GLY A 101 -6.64 17.80 -10.75
C GLY A 101 -6.96 16.40 -11.27
N VAL A 102 -6.96 15.38 -10.41
CA VAL A 102 -7.39 14.03 -10.79
C VAL A 102 -8.91 14.00 -10.97
N LYS A 103 -9.40 13.49 -12.10
CA LYS A 103 -10.84 13.39 -12.36
C LYS A 103 -11.50 12.40 -11.41
N ARG A 104 -12.65 12.79 -10.84
CA ARG A 104 -13.41 11.95 -9.90
C ARG A 104 -13.74 10.57 -10.47
N GLU A 105 -14.10 10.52 -11.73
CA GLU A 105 -14.40 9.28 -12.44
C GLU A 105 -13.22 8.32 -12.54
N HIS A 106 -11.99 8.81 -12.49
CA HIS A 106 -10.77 7.99 -12.55
C HIS A 106 -10.39 7.33 -11.22
N ILE A 107 -10.99 7.77 -10.11
CA ILE A 107 -10.66 7.26 -8.76
C ILE A 107 -11.58 6.08 -8.41
N ALA A 108 -11.01 5.00 -7.91
CA ALA A 108 -11.75 3.86 -7.41
C ALA A 108 -11.14 3.31 -6.12
N PHE A 109 -12.01 2.88 -5.20
CA PHE A 109 -11.63 2.14 -4.00
C PHE A 109 -12.18 0.72 -4.08
N MET A 110 -11.31 -0.27 -3.87
CA MET A 110 -11.69 -1.67 -3.96
C MET A 110 -12.82 -2.03 -2.99
N ARG A 111 -12.80 -1.45 -1.79
CA ARG A 111 -13.83 -1.68 -0.75
C ARG A 111 -15.24 -1.29 -1.18
N ASP A 112 -15.41 -0.36 -2.11
CA ASP A 112 -16.73 0.06 -2.60
C ASP A 112 -17.31 -0.96 -3.59
N ASN A 113 -16.50 -1.90 -4.04
CA ASN A 113 -16.81 -2.87 -5.10
C ASN A 113 -16.75 -4.32 -4.59
N LYS A 114 -17.40 -4.63 -3.44
CA LYS A 114 -17.33 -5.96 -2.80
C LYS A 114 -18.02 -7.07 -3.58
N ALA A 115 -19.14 -6.77 -4.26
CA ALA A 115 -19.86 -7.75 -5.05
C ALA A 115 -19.05 -8.18 -6.28
N HIS A 116 -19.08 -9.45 -6.64
CA HIS A 116 -18.29 -10.02 -7.74
C HIS A 116 -18.50 -9.25 -9.06
N SER A 117 -19.77 -9.00 -9.43
CA SER A 117 -20.12 -8.24 -10.64
C SER A 117 -19.56 -6.81 -10.64
N LYS A 118 -19.53 -6.15 -9.46
CA LYS A 118 -18.93 -4.82 -9.33
C LYS A 118 -17.42 -4.86 -9.49
N LYS A 119 -16.76 -5.90 -8.95
CA LYS A 119 -15.32 -6.11 -9.11
C LYS A 119 -14.95 -6.33 -10.58
N GLU A 120 -15.67 -7.21 -11.27
CA GLU A 120 -15.41 -7.46 -12.69
C GLU A 120 -15.58 -6.20 -13.54
N LYS A 121 -16.66 -5.44 -13.29
CA LYS A 121 -16.87 -4.15 -13.96
C LYS A 121 -15.73 -3.17 -13.65
N LEU A 122 -15.31 -3.05 -12.39
CA LEU A 122 -14.20 -2.19 -12.00
C LEU A 122 -12.91 -2.57 -12.74
N PHE A 123 -12.60 -3.87 -12.81
CA PHE A 123 -11.40 -4.34 -13.52
C PHE A 123 -11.47 -4.08 -15.02
N GLU A 124 -12.66 -4.21 -15.61
CA GLU A 124 -12.87 -3.84 -17.02
C GLU A 124 -12.72 -2.33 -17.23
N ASP A 125 -13.29 -1.50 -16.36
CA ASP A 125 -13.14 -0.05 -16.40
C ASP A 125 -11.66 0.38 -16.26
N MET A 126 -10.87 -0.35 -15.46
CA MET A 126 -9.41 -0.16 -15.35
C MET A 126 -8.68 -0.53 -16.65
N ARG A 127 -9.01 -1.69 -17.25
CA ARG A 127 -8.41 -2.12 -18.52
C ARG A 127 -8.73 -1.16 -19.68
N GLN A 128 -9.93 -0.57 -19.67
CA GLN A 128 -10.38 0.39 -20.66
C GLN A 128 -9.91 1.83 -20.38
N GLY A 129 -9.24 2.11 -19.27
CA GLY A 129 -8.78 3.46 -18.89
C GLY A 129 -9.89 4.40 -18.40
N LYS A 130 -11.11 3.90 -18.15
CA LYS A 130 -12.22 4.66 -17.53
C LYS A 130 -11.94 4.90 -16.03
N LYS A 131 -11.21 4.01 -15.41
CA LYS A 131 -10.62 4.15 -14.08
C LYS A 131 -9.10 4.10 -14.22
N ARG A 132 -8.39 5.00 -13.52
CA ARG A 132 -6.94 5.08 -13.62
C ARG A 132 -6.24 4.88 -12.28
N ILE A 133 -6.90 5.17 -11.16
CA ILE A 133 -6.35 5.00 -9.83
C ILE A 133 -7.21 4.01 -9.06
N LEU A 134 -6.59 2.92 -8.61
CA LEU A 134 -7.23 1.91 -7.76
C LEU A 134 -6.54 1.84 -6.41
N ILE A 135 -7.29 2.01 -5.33
CA ILE A 135 -6.79 2.02 -3.96
C ILE A 135 -7.49 0.91 -3.17
N GLY A 136 -6.70 0.07 -2.51
CA GLY A 136 -7.24 -1.02 -1.71
C GLY A 136 -6.16 -1.80 -0.97
N GLY A 137 -6.55 -2.93 -0.42
CA GLY A 137 -5.69 -3.76 0.42
C GLY A 137 -5.65 -5.21 -0.04
N GLU A 138 -5.91 -6.10 0.90
CA GLU A 138 -5.83 -7.55 0.73
C GLU A 138 -6.74 -8.09 -0.38
N ASP A 139 -7.88 -7.45 -0.60
CA ASP A 139 -8.83 -7.76 -1.66
C ASP A 139 -8.31 -7.47 -3.09
N MET A 140 -7.13 -6.83 -3.20
CA MET A 140 -6.41 -6.60 -4.46
C MET A 140 -5.19 -7.54 -4.64
N GLU A 141 -4.79 -8.26 -3.61
CA GLU A 141 -3.61 -9.15 -3.65
C GLU A 141 -3.86 -10.39 -4.52
N THR A 142 -5.12 -10.79 -4.70
CA THR A 142 -5.50 -11.95 -5.51
C THR A 142 -6.63 -11.63 -6.50
N GLY A 143 -6.67 -12.34 -7.63
CA GLY A 143 -7.78 -12.28 -8.58
C GLY A 143 -7.92 -10.99 -9.40
N VAL A 144 -7.00 -10.04 -9.27
CA VAL A 144 -7.04 -8.76 -9.99
C VAL A 144 -6.28 -8.86 -11.30
N ASN A 145 -6.95 -8.59 -12.42
CA ASN A 145 -6.38 -8.65 -13.76
C ASN A 145 -6.52 -7.29 -14.47
N ILE A 146 -5.64 -6.34 -14.06
CA ILE A 146 -5.68 -4.93 -14.53
C ILE A 146 -4.33 -4.45 -15.06
N GLN A 147 -3.35 -5.36 -15.24
CA GLN A 147 -1.96 -5.01 -15.54
C GLN A 147 -1.75 -4.24 -16.85
N LYS A 148 -2.67 -4.36 -17.81
CA LYS A 148 -2.50 -3.83 -19.18
C LYS A 148 -1.91 -2.42 -19.23
N ARG A 149 -2.39 -1.53 -18.35
CA ARG A 149 -2.06 -0.10 -18.31
C ARG A 149 -1.28 0.33 -17.07
N LEU A 150 -0.91 -0.61 -16.19
CA LEU A 150 -0.26 -0.28 -14.92
C LEU A 150 1.18 0.21 -15.15
N THR A 151 1.47 1.43 -14.69
CA THR A 151 2.83 2.00 -14.66
C THR A 151 3.37 2.15 -13.26
N HIS A 152 2.51 2.39 -12.25
CA HIS A 152 2.96 2.65 -10.89
C HIS A 152 2.21 1.80 -9.87
N LEU A 153 2.95 1.29 -8.90
CA LEU A 153 2.46 0.59 -7.73
C LEU A 153 3.05 1.23 -6.47
N PHE A 154 2.19 1.61 -5.53
CA PHE A 154 2.59 2.24 -4.29
C PHE A 154 2.22 1.37 -3.08
N HIS A 155 3.21 1.01 -2.26
CA HIS A 155 3.00 0.39 -0.96
C HIS A 155 2.92 1.48 0.11
N LEU A 156 1.72 1.82 0.57
CA LEU A 156 1.53 2.81 1.63
C LEU A 156 1.77 2.22 3.02
N ASP A 157 1.48 0.93 3.21
CA ASP A 157 1.69 0.22 4.46
C ASP A 157 2.66 -0.96 4.33
N SER A 158 3.34 -1.27 5.43
CA SER A 158 4.16 -2.46 5.56
C SER A 158 3.31 -3.72 5.69
N VAL A 159 3.85 -4.85 5.29
CA VAL A 159 3.24 -6.18 5.41
C VAL A 159 4.07 -7.08 6.31
N TRP A 160 3.51 -8.22 6.74
CA TRP A 160 4.21 -9.18 7.61
C TRP A 160 5.05 -10.21 6.86
N PHE A 161 4.71 -10.48 5.60
CA PHE A 161 5.32 -11.56 4.82
C PHE A 161 5.86 -11.05 3.49
N PRO A 162 7.07 -11.50 3.08
CA PRO A 162 7.63 -11.18 1.77
C PRO A 162 6.71 -11.60 0.62
N ALA A 163 6.08 -12.78 0.71
CA ALA A 163 5.15 -13.27 -0.29
C ALA A 163 3.97 -12.31 -0.57
N THR A 164 3.57 -11.51 0.41
CA THR A 164 2.53 -10.48 0.18
C THR A 164 3.05 -9.36 -0.72
N ILE A 165 4.33 -8.97 -0.58
CA ILE A 165 4.96 -7.99 -1.48
C ILE A 165 5.00 -8.57 -2.89
N GLU A 166 5.51 -9.79 -3.05
CA GLU A 166 5.57 -10.48 -4.34
C GLU A 166 4.20 -10.60 -5.01
N GLN A 167 3.15 -10.91 -4.24
CA GLN A 167 1.78 -10.95 -4.74
C GLN A 167 1.27 -9.60 -5.21
N ARG A 168 1.59 -8.51 -4.48
CA ARG A 168 1.23 -7.14 -4.84
C ARG A 168 1.96 -6.72 -6.11
N GLU A 169 3.28 -6.90 -6.14
CA GLU A 169 4.14 -6.55 -7.27
C GLU A 169 3.83 -7.40 -8.51
N GLY A 170 3.46 -8.66 -8.32
CA GLY A 170 2.95 -9.52 -9.38
C GLY A 170 1.66 -9.04 -10.06
N ARG A 171 1.04 -7.94 -9.58
CA ARG A 171 -0.08 -7.28 -10.30
C ARG A 171 0.42 -6.38 -11.41
N ILE A 172 1.59 -5.78 -11.25
CA ILE A 172 2.19 -4.87 -12.24
C ILE A 172 3.28 -5.59 -13.06
N ILE A 173 4.11 -6.42 -12.41
CA ILE A 173 5.12 -7.27 -13.08
C ILE A 173 4.41 -8.51 -13.62
N ARG A 174 3.70 -8.36 -14.75
CA ARG A 174 2.90 -9.46 -15.30
C ARG A 174 2.81 -9.38 -16.80
N GLN A 175 2.81 -10.56 -17.45
CA GLN A 175 2.55 -10.66 -18.88
C GLN A 175 1.24 -9.97 -19.26
N GLY A 176 1.27 -9.20 -20.34
CA GLY A 176 0.14 -8.40 -20.83
C GLY A 176 0.13 -6.95 -20.31
N ASN A 177 1.11 -6.55 -19.50
CA ASN A 177 1.41 -5.13 -19.29
C ASN A 177 2.02 -4.58 -20.58
N GLN A 178 1.47 -3.47 -21.09
CA GLN A 178 1.95 -2.86 -22.32
C GLN A 178 3.03 -1.79 -22.09
N ASN A 179 3.32 -1.47 -20.82
CA ASN A 179 4.38 -0.54 -20.49
C ASN A 179 5.73 -1.26 -20.42
N THR A 180 6.76 -0.64 -20.97
CA THR A 180 8.15 -1.13 -20.95
C THR A 180 8.84 -0.83 -19.63
N GLU A 181 8.41 0.23 -18.97
CA GLU A 181 8.92 0.68 -17.68
C GLU A 181 7.77 0.77 -16.68
N ILE A 182 8.05 0.36 -15.46
CA ILE A 182 7.13 0.40 -14.34
C ILE A 182 7.86 0.89 -13.09
N ASP A 183 7.15 1.62 -12.24
CA ASP A 183 7.67 2.12 -10.97
C ASP A 183 6.95 1.44 -9.79
N ILE A 184 7.75 1.00 -8.81
CA ILE A 184 7.25 0.42 -7.56
C ILE A 184 7.84 1.22 -6.41
N GLY A 185 6.98 1.94 -5.69
CA GLY A 185 7.34 2.76 -4.54
C GLY A 185 6.88 2.17 -3.22
N ALA A 186 7.75 2.19 -2.21
CA ALA A 186 7.40 1.87 -0.83
C ALA A 186 7.62 3.08 0.07
N TYR A 187 6.60 3.45 0.84
CA TYR A 187 6.65 4.60 1.74
C TYR A 187 6.91 4.14 3.17
N VAL A 188 7.96 4.68 3.75
CA VAL A 188 8.41 4.30 5.10
C VAL A 188 8.64 5.55 5.94
N THR A 189 8.02 5.61 7.11
CA THR A 189 8.29 6.67 8.07
C THR A 189 9.51 6.29 8.92
N LYS A 190 10.58 7.07 8.80
CA LYS A 190 11.85 6.84 9.51
C LYS A 190 11.63 6.93 11.03
N GLY A 191 12.27 6.01 11.78
CA GLY A 191 12.17 5.99 13.24
C GLY A 191 10.78 5.62 13.77
N SER A 192 9.98 4.91 12.97
CA SER A 192 8.66 4.47 13.34
C SER A 192 8.52 2.95 13.24
N TYR A 193 7.35 2.45 13.61
CA TYR A 193 6.99 1.04 13.46
C TYR A 193 7.19 0.51 12.03
N ASP A 194 7.00 1.34 11.02
CA ASP A 194 7.23 0.97 9.62
C ASP A 194 8.66 0.54 9.34
N SER A 195 9.65 1.31 9.80
CA SER A 195 11.06 1.01 9.53
C SER A 195 11.45 -0.35 10.10
N THR A 196 10.93 -0.67 11.29
CA THR A 196 11.10 -1.98 11.91
C THR A 196 10.43 -3.09 11.10
N MET A 197 9.18 -2.89 10.68
CA MET A 197 8.44 -3.87 9.88
C MET A 197 9.11 -4.16 8.55
N TRP A 198 9.51 -3.14 7.81
CA TRP A 198 10.24 -3.31 6.55
C TRP A 198 11.59 -4.01 6.76
N GLY A 199 12.29 -3.72 7.86
CA GLY A 199 13.51 -4.41 8.27
C GLY A 199 13.29 -5.90 8.50
N ILE A 200 12.20 -6.28 9.19
CA ILE A 200 11.83 -7.69 9.45
C ILE A 200 11.48 -8.40 8.13
N VAL A 201 10.66 -7.79 7.28
CA VAL A 201 10.28 -8.38 6.00
C VAL A 201 11.50 -8.59 5.11
N SER A 202 12.43 -7.64 5.08
CA SER A 202 13.67 -7.76 4.32
C SER A 202 14.58 -8.88 4.85
N ARG A 203 14.65 -9.07 6.18
CA ARG A 203 15.39 -10.21 6.78
C ARG A 203 14.76 -11.54 6.41
N LYS A 204 13.41 -11.64 6.51
CA LYS A 204 12.68 -12.85 6.10
C LYS A 204 12.90 -13.18 4.63
N ALA A 205 12.84 -12.18 3.75
CA ALA A 205 13.06 -12.37 2.31
C ALA A 205 14.47 -12.92 2.03
N ARG A 206 15.51 -12.33 2.64
CA ARG A 206 16.89 -12.80 2.52
C ARG A 206 17.07 -14.23 3.01
N PHE A 207 16.46 -14.57 4.14
CA PHE A 207 16.52 -15.94 4.68
C PHE A 207 15.87 -16.94 3.73
N ILE A 208 14.68 -16.64 3.21
CA ILE A 208 13.98 -17.48 2.25
C ILE A 208 14.84 -17.68 0.99
N GLU A 209 15.41 -16.61 0.45
CA GLU A 209 16.30 -16.68 -0.73
C GLU A 209 17.52 -17.56 -0.47
N GLN A 210 18.17 -17.42 0.68
CA GLN A 210 19.34 -18.23 1.07
C GLN A 210 18.97 -19.71 1.22
N ALA A 211 17.81 -20.00 1.84
CA ALA A 211 17.31 -21.37 1.96
C ALA A 211 17.07 -22.02 0.59
N PHE A 212 16.50 -21.29 -0.37
CA PHE A 212 16.29 -21.78 -1.73
C PHE A 212 17.58 -21.94 -2.53
N ARG A 213 18.63 -21.17 -2.22
CA ARG A 213 19.96 -21.33 -2.84
C ARG A 213 20.77 -22.48 -2.25
N GLY A 214 20.27 -23.16 -1.21
CA GLY A 214 20.95 -24.28 -0.55
C GLY A 214 22.14 -23.83 0.33
N ASP A 215 22.14 -22.60 0.78
CA ASP A 215 23.18 -22.09 1.69
C ASP A 215 22.99 -22.62 3.10
N ASN A 216 23.74 -23.68 3.45
CA ASN A 216 23.70 -24.35 4.75
C ASN A 216 24.44 -23.57 5.87
N SER A 217 24.94 -22.37 5.61
CA SER A 217 25.63 -21.57 6.62
C SER A 217 24.68 -21.00 7.69
N ILE A 218 23.37 -20.96 7.38
CA ILE A 218 22.33 -20.46 8.28
C ILE A 218 21.66 -21.62 8.99
N ARG A 219 21.90 -21.74 10.29
CA ARG A 219 21.39 -22.84 11.12
C ARG A 219 20.11 -22.56 11.91
N SER A 220 19.70 -21.30 12.03
CA SER A 220 18.47 -20.93 12.72
C SER A 220 17.92 -19.62 12.18
N MET A 221 16.62 -19.54 12.07
CA MET A 221 15.89 -18.27 11.98
C MET A 221 15.36 -18.01 13.39
N ASP A 222 15.68 -16.86 13.96
CA ASP A 222 14.95 -16.40 15.14
C ASP A 222 13.48 -16.31 14.75
N ASP A 223 12.66 -17.11 15.39
CA ASP A 223 11.25 -17.22 15.07
C ASP A 223 10.59 -15.85 15.32
N VAL A 224 10.25 -15.17 14.22
CA VAL A 224 9.54 -13.90 14.25
C VAL A 224 8.06 -14.19 14.50
N SER A 225 7.78 -14.84 15.62
CA SER A 225 6.47 -15.14 16.17
C SER A 225 5.87 -13.92 16.90
N GLU A 226 4.72 -14.10 17.52
CA GLU A 226 4.09 -13.07 18.36
C GLU A 226 5.00 -12.55 19.49
N ALA A 227 5.95 -13.36 19.97
CA ALA A 227 6.98 -12.93 20.92
C ALA A 227 7.87 -11.81 20.36
N SER A 228 8.17 -11.83 19.06
CA SER A 228 8.94 -10.77 18.42
C SER A 228 8.15 -9.45 18.26
N ALA A 229 6.84 -9.49 18.25
CA ALA A 229 6.02 -8.27 18.28
C ALA A 229 6.14 -7.55 19.63
N PHE A 230 6.27 -8.30 20.73
CA PHE A 230 6.52 -7.74 22.06
C PHE A 230 7.94 -7.15 22.16
N GLU A 231 8.96 -7.89 21.72
CA GLU A 231 10.35 -7.42 21.68
C GLU A 231 10.49 -6.19 20.81
N MET A 232 9.80 -6.15 19.69
CA MET A 232 9.76 -5.02 18.78
C MET A 232 9.11 -3.78 19.39
N ALA A 233 7.98 -3.95 20.10
CA ALA A 233 7.33 -2.86 20.80
C ALA A 233 8.22 -2.33 21.96
N ALA A 234 8.93 -3.23 22.66
CA ALA A 234 9.88 -2.87 23.69
C ALA A 234 11.09 -2.13 23.12
N ALA A 235 11.61 -2.56 21.97
CA ALA A 235 12.70 -1.90 21.24
C ALA A 235 12.32 -0.49 20.78
N LEU A 236 11.14 -0.33 20.19
CA LEU A 236 10.61 0.98 19.80
C LEU A 236 10.37 1.89 21.00
N ALA A 237 9.88 1.34 22.12
CA ALA A 237 9.64 2.09 23.34
C ALA A 237 10.94 2.51 24.03
N SER A 238 12.00 1.70 23.93
CA SER A 238 13.31 1.99 24.54
C SER A 238 14.15 3.00 23.75
N GLY A 239 13.85 3.22 22.47
CA GLY A 239 14.67 4.04 21.56
C GLY A 239 16.06 3.48 21.30
N ASP A 240 16.33 2.22 21.65
CA ASP A 240 17.63 1.58 21.53
C ASP A 240 17.78 0.88 20.18
N GLU A 241 18.61 1.47 19.30
CA GLU A 241 18.88 0.96 17.95
C GLU A 241 19.46 -0.48 17.91
N ARG A 242 19.96 -0.99 19.04
CA ARG A 242 20.51 -2.36 19.13
C ARG A 242 19.44 -3.44 18.98
N TYR A 243 18.18 -3.07 19.18
CA TYR A 243 17.03 -3.96 19.02
C TYR A 243 16.33 -3.81 17.63
N LEU A 244 16.79 -2.88 16.81
CA LEU A 244 16.36 -2.65 15.42
C LEU A 244 17.30 -3.33 14.43
#